data_bfa707c75ba17766a6c798d9ff14d191
#
_entry.id   bfa707c75ba17766a6c798d9ff14d191
#
_cell.length_a   1.000
_cell.length_b   1.000
_cell.length_c   1.000
_cell.angle_alpha   90.00
_cell.angle_beta   90.00
_cell.angle_gamma   90.00
#
_symmetry.space_group_name_H-M   'P 1'
#
loop_
_entity.id
_entity.type
_entity.pdbx_description
1 polymer ?
#
loop_
_entity_poly.entity_id
_entity_poly.type
_entity_poly.pdbx_seq_one_letter_code
_entity_poly.pdbx_strand_id
1 'polypeptide(L)'
;MDGNKKQAYNELMEFEKTIYGILSAFEKQLDEASFNLDILKARTWNVSEIRFIRYLKMLLNAGYIDGITITPLSDGQYYIKSDNATITLKGLEYLAENSMMRKVADILKKGASITIQTVAEATSGKIIK
;
A
#
# COMPACT_ATOMS: atom_id res chain seq x y z
N MET A 1 20.86 -7.35 -19.71
CA MET A 1 20.96 -5.97 -19.28
C MET A 1 19.60 -5.30 -19.20
N ASP A 2 18.91 -5.19 -20.31
CA ASP A 2 17.57 -4.58 -20.29
C ASP A 2 16.59 -5.38 -19.43
N GLY A 3 16.73 -6.70 -19.37
CA GLY A 3 15.89 -7.54 -18.53
C GLY A 3 16.03 -7.24 -17.05
N ASN A 4 17.25 -6.92 -16.59
CA ASN A 4 17.48 -6.59 -15.18
C ASN A 4 16.84 -5.25 -14.80
N LYS A 5 16.92 -4.26 -15.68
CA LYS A 5 16.31 -2.96 -15.44
C LYS A 5 14.79 -3.08 -15.41
N LYS A 6 14.23 -3.87 -16.32
CA LYS A 6 12.79 -4.08 -16.39
C LYS A 6 12.29 -4.80 -15.14
N GLN A 7 13.02 -5.79 -14.67
CA GLN A 7 12.65 -6.52 -13.47
C GLN A 7 12.70 -5.63 -12.23
N ALA A 8 13.76 -4.83 -12.09
CA ALA A 8 13.88 -3.90 -10.97
C ALA A 8 12.74 -2.88 -10.97
N TYR A 9 12.37 -2.38 -12.15
CA TYR A 9 11.25 -1.46 -12.29
C TYR A 9 9.94 -2.13 -11.87
N ASN A 10 9.70 -3.37 -12.32
CA ASN A 10 8.49 -4.11 -11.96
C ASN A 10 8.41 -4.37 -10.46
N GLU A 11 9.53 -4.70 -9.81
CA GLU A 11 9.58 -4.93 -8.37
C GLU A 11 9.24 -3.65 -7.61
N LEU A 12 9.77 -2.52 -8.04
CA LEU A 12 9.47 -1.23 -7.44
C LEU A 12 7.99 -0.89 -7.58
N MET A 13 7.41 -1.13 -8.74
CA MET A 13 5.98 -0.90 -8.97
C MET A 13 5.11 -1.77 -8.08
N GLU A 14 5.48 -3.03 -7.89
CA GLU A 14 4.74 -3.93 -7.01
C GLU A 14 4.79 -3.48 -5.55
N PHE A 15 5.95 -3.04 -5.09
CA PHE A 15 6.12 -2.51 -3.75
C PHE A 15 5.23 -1.28 -3.55
N GLU A 16 5.34 -0.30 -4.42
CA GLU A 16 4.56 0.94 -4.33
C GLU A 16 3.06 0.68 -4.38
N LYS A 17 2.64 -0.22 -5.25
CA LYS A 17 1.25 -0.59 -5.40
C LYS A 17 0.71 -1.22 -4.10
N THR A 18 1.47 -2.10 -3.49
CA THR A 18 1.07 -2.77 -2.25
C THR A 18 0.98 -1.76 -1.10
N ILE A 19 1.99 -0.92 -0.94
CA ILE A 19 2.01 0.12 0.11
C ILE A 19 0.83 1.07 -0.07
N TYR A 20 0.61 1.54 -1.29
CA TYR A 20 -0.52 2.43 -1.57
C TYR A 20 -1.85 1.74 -1.26
N GLY A 21 -1.97 0.47 -1.63
CA GLY A 21 -3.18 -0.32 -1.38
C GLY A 21 -3.49 -0.46 0.10
N ILE A 22 -2.47 -0.79 0.90
CA ILE A 22 -2.63 -0.93 2.35
C ILE A 22 -3.08 0.41 2.96
N LEU A 23 -2.41 1.49 2.62
CA LEU A 23 -2.76 2.81 3.14
C LEU A 23 -4.15 3.26 2.69
N SER A 24 -4.53 2.95 1.45
CA SER A 24 -5.87 3.26 0.95
C SER A 24 -6.94 2.50 1.75
N ALA A 25 -6.66 1.25 2.10
CA ALA A 25 -7.57 0.46 2.92
C ALA A 25 -7.70 1.04 4.32
N PHE A 26 -6.59 1.47 4.91
CA PHE A 26 -6.62 2.15 6.21
C PHE A 26 -7.42 3.44 6.15
N GLU A 27 -7.27 4.20 5.07
CA GLU A 27 -8.01 5.47 4.90
C GLU A 27 -9.52 5.23 4.88
N LYS A 28 -9.97 4.19 4.20
CA LYS A 28 -11.38 3.85 4.14
C LYS A 28 -11.94 3.46 5.51
N GLN A 29 -11.09 2.96 6.41
CA GLN A 29 -11.53 2.59 7.75
C GLN A 29 -11.84 3.80 8.63
N LEU A 30 -11.49 5.00 8.23
CA LEU A 30 -11.82 6.21 8.98
C LEU A 30 -13.32 6.41 9.12
N ASP A 31 -14.12 5.86 8.21
CA ASP A 31 -15.57 5.97 8.25
C ASP A 31 -16.24 4.78 8.95
N GLU A 32 -15.46 3.82 9.43
CA GLU A 32 -16.00 2.60 10.01
C GLU A 32 -15.90 2.62 11.54
N ALA A 33 -16.91 2.08 12.19
CA ALA A 33 -16.95 1.99 13.66
C ALA A 33 -15.94 0.99 14.21
N SER A 34 -15.64 -0.08 13.45
CA SER A 34 -14.68 -1.08 13.84
C SER A 34 -13.75 -1.39 12.67
N PHE A 35 -12.49 -1.70 13.00
CA PHE A 35 -11.46 -1.94 12.01
C PHE A 35 -11.62 -3.32 11.37
N ASN A 36 -11.53 -3.38 10.06
CA ASN A 36 -11.60 -4.65 9.33
C ASN A 36 -10.25 -5.36 9.43
N LEU A 37 -10.21 -6.43 10.22
CA LEU A 37 -8.97 -7.17 10.47
C LEU A 37 -8.42 -7.88 9.24
N ASP A 38 -9.21 -8.06 8.18
CA ASP A 38 -8.70 -8.65 6.94
C ASP A 38 -7.63 -7.78 6.29
N ILE A 39 -7.60 -6.49 6.60
CA ILE A 39 -6.55 -5.58 6.12
C ILE A 39 -5.19 -5.98 6.70
N LEU A 40 -5.18 -6.65 7.85
CA LEU A 40 -3.95 -7.06 8.54
C LEU A 40 -3.57 -8.51 8.22
N LYS A 41 -4.01 -9.03 7.08
CA LYS A 41 -3.68 -10.38 6.64
C LYS A 41 -2.84 -10.31 5.36
N ALA A 42 -1.72 -11.01 5.35
CA ALA A 42 -0.83 -11.03 4.20
C ALA A 42 -1.52 -11.49 2.92
N ARG A 43 -2.40 -12.47 3.04
CA ARG A 43 -3.12 -13.04 1.87
C ARG A 43 -4.00 -12.01 1.18
N THR A 44 -4.51 -11.02 1.90
CA THR A 44 -5.31 -9.95 1.32
C THR A 44 -4.52 -9.17 0.27
N TRP A 45 -3.21 -9.06 0.48
CA TRP A 45 -2.32 -8.28 -0.38
C TRP A 45 -1.48 -9.15 -1.30
N ASN A 46 -1.69 -10.46 -1.26
CA ASN A 46 -0.97 -11.43 -2.10
C ASN A 46 0.54 -11.33 -1.92
N VAL A 47 0.99 -11.22 -0.68
CA VAL A 47 2.40 -11.20 -0.32
C VAL A 47 2.65 -12.24 0.77
N SER A 48 3.92 -12.61 0.98
CA SER A 48 4.27 -13.54 2.04
C SER A 48 4.03 -12.88 3.41
N GLU A 49 3.84 -13.71 4.45
CA GLU A 49 3.66 -13.18 5.81
C GLU A 49 4.86 -12.39 6.27
N ILE A 50 6.07 -12.87 5.99
CA ILE A 50 7.29 -12.15 6.37
C ILE A 50 7.34 -10.78 5.69
N ARG A 51 7.04 -10.73 4.39
CA ARG A 51 7.05 -9.47 3.66
C ARG A 51 5.98 -8.52 4.18
N PHE A 52 4.80 -9.04 4.47
CA PHE A 52 3.70 -8.22 5.00
C PHE A 52 4.07 -7.60 6.34
N ILE A 53 4.65 -8.40 7.24
CA ILE A 53 5.12 -7.90 8.55
C ILE A 53 6.14 -6.79 8.36
N ARG A 54 7.06 -6.95 7.42
CA ARG A 54 8.07 -5.93 7.15
C ARG A 54 7.44 -4.65 6.60
N TYR A 55 6.45 -4.78 5.74
CA TYR A 55 5.71 -3.61 5.23
C TYR A 55 5.00 -2.89 6.38
N LEU A 56 4.32 -3.63 7.27
CA LEU A 56 3.66 -3.01 8.41
C LEU A 56 4.66 -2.28 9.31
N LYS A 57 5.81 -2.89 9.57
CA LYS A 57 6.86 -2.24 10.36
C LYS A 57 7.36 -0.96 9.70
N MET A 58 7.55 -0.98 8.38
CA MET A 58 7.96 0.21 7.64
C MET A 58 6.92 1.32 7.76
N LEU A 59 5.65 0.97 7.62
CA LEU A 59 4.56 1.93 7.72
C LEU A 59 4.46 2.52 9.12
N LEU A 60 4.62 1.70 10.15
CA LEU A 60 4.63 2.16 11.53
C LEU A 60 5.84 3.07 11.81
N ASN A 61 7.03 2.64 11.38
CA ASN A 61 8.26 3.40 11.61
C ASN A 61 8.26 4.73 10.86
N ALA A 62 7.65 4.76 9.68
CA ALA A 62 7.52 5.99 8.91
C ALA A 62 6.44 6.91 9.49
N GLY A 63 5.63 6.41 10.39
CA GLY A 63 4.55 7.19 10.99
C GLY A 63 3.32 7.34 10.12
N TYR A 64 3.12 6.43 9.15
CA TYR A 64 1.98 6.48 8.25
C TYR A 64 0.74 5.81 8.83
N ILE A 65 0.92 4.85 9.74
CA ILE A 65 -0.17 4.18 10.44
C ILE A 65 0.16 4.11 11.92
N ASP A 66 -0.87 3.88 12.74
CA ASP A 66 -0.73 3.77 14.18
C ASP A 66 -1.73 2.75 14.71
N GLY A 67 -1.57 2.37 15.99
CA GLY A 67 -2.51 1.47 16.65
C GLY A 67 -2.33 0.01 16.30
N ILE A 68 -1.16 -0.38 15.81
CA ILE A 68 -0.81 -1.76 15.50
C ILE A 68 0.40 -2.15 16.33
N THR A 69 0.32 -3.30 17.00
CA THR A 69 1.45 -3.88 17.71
C THR A 69 1.80 -5.22 17.07
N ILE A 70 3.06 -5.42 16.75
CA ILE A 70 3.55 -6.65 16.13
C ILE A 70 4.45 -7.36 17.14
N THR A 71 4.05 -8.55 17.57
CA THR A 71 4.76 -9.32 18.59
C THR A 71 5.28 -10.62 17.97
N PRO A 72 6.58 -10.87 18.00
CA PRO A 72 7.11 -12.16 17.55
C PRO A 72 6.73 -13.25 18.55
N LEU A 73 6.38 -14.43 18.04
CA LEU A 73 6.03 -15.60 18.82
C LEU A 73 7.19 -16.60 18.83
N SER A 74 7.18 -17.50 19.81
CA SER A 74 8.26 -18.47 19.98
C SER A 74 8.40 -19.45 18.82
N ASP A 75 7.34 -19.64 18.04
CA ASP A 75 7.35 -20.55 16.88
C ASP A 75 7.78 -19.87 15.59
N GLY A 76 8.30 -18.64 15.66
CA GLY A 76 8.74 -17.89 14.50
C GLY A 76 7.64 -17.14 13.79
N GLN A 77 6.41 -17.24 14.26
CA GLN A 77 5.29 -16.48 13.70
C GLN A 77 5.16 -15.13 14.39
N TYR A 78 4.22 -14.32 13.94
CA TYR A 78 3.97 -13.00 14.50
C TYR A 78 2.50 -12.86 14.86
N TYR A 79 2.26 -12.18 15.97
CA TYR A 79 0.91 -11.80 16.37
C TYR A 79 0.73 -10.30 16.09
N ILE A 80 -0.29 -9.96 15.33
CA ILE A 80 -0.61 -8.57 15.01
C ILE A 80 -1.84 -8.18 15.81
N LYS A 81 -1.67 -7.21 16.70
CA LYS A 81 -2.77 -6.70 17.51
C LYS A 81 -3.17 -5.33 17.01
N SER A 82 -4.48 -5.17 16.77
CA SER A 82 -5.07 -3.89 16.42
C SER A 82 -5.64 -3.26 17.68
N ASP A 83 -5.18 -2.06 17.99
CA ASP A 83 -5.67 -1.28 19.12
C ASP A 83 -5.95 0.13 18.62
N ASN A 84 -7.16 0.32 18.09
CA ASN A 84 -7.56 1.54 17.41
C ASN A 84 -6.67 1.82 16.21
N ALA A 85 -6.44 0.80 15.37
CA ALA A 85 -5.62 0.95 14.18
C ALA A 85 -6.18 2.05 13.28
N THR A 86 -5.31 2.92 12.82
CA THR A 86 -5.73 4.06 11.99
C THR A 86 -4.58 4.53 11.12
N ILE A 87 -4.94 5.20 10.02
CA ILE A 87 -3.99 5.96 9.25
C ILE A 87 -3.72 7.28 9.97
N THR A 88 -2.52 7.80 9.83
CA THR A 88 -2.13 9.08 10.40
C THR A 88 -2.27 10.19 9.38
N LEU A 89 -2.14 11.45 9.84
CA LEU A 89 -2.08 12.58 8.94
C LEU A 89 -0.96 12.42 7.90
N LYS A 90 0.20 11.92 8.35
CA LYS A 90 1.32 11.68 7.46
C LYS A 90 0.99 10.63 6.42
N GLY A 91 0.24 9.59 6.80
CA GLY A 91 -0.23 8.59 5.85
C GLY A 91 -1.18 9.15 4.82
N LEU A 92 -2.08 10.04 5.24
CA LEU A 92 -3.00 10.73 4.33
C LEU A 92 -2.25 11.62 3.35
N GLU A 93 -1.21 12.31 3.82
CA GLU A 93 -0.35 13.13 2.95
C GLU A 93 0.35 12.26 1.91
N TYR A 94 0.83 11.09 2.33
CA TYR A 94 1.44 10.14 1.38
C TYR A 94 0.47 9.76 0.28
N LEU A 95 -0.78 9.44 0.64
CA LEU A 95 -1.79 9.08 -0.35
C LEU A 95 -2.06 10.22 -1.33
N ALA A 96 -2.14 11.44 -0.82
CA ALA A 96 -2.38 12.60 -1.66
C ALA A 96 -1.23 12.84 -2.64
N GLU A 97 0.00 12.75 -2.15
CA GLU A 97 1.19 12.96 -2.98
C GLU A 97 1.39 11.86 -4.02
N ASN A 98 0.91 10.65 -3.73
CA ASN A 98 1.10 9.49 -4.59
C ASN A 98 -0.19 9.06 -5.29
N SER A 99 -1.14 9.94 -5.41
CA SER A 99 -2.43 9.64 -6.06
C SER A 99 -2.27 9.18 -7.51
N MET A 100 -1.19 9.62 -8.17
CA MET A 100 -0.90 9.16 -9.53
C MET A 100 -0.60 7.66 -9.56
N MET A 101 0.03 7.13 -8.51
CA MET A 101 0.34 5.71 -8.43
C MET A 101 -0.94 4.86 -8.43
N ARG A 102 -2.00 5.34 -7.81
CA ARG A 102 -3.30 4.67 -7.85
C ARG A 102 -3.82 4.55 -9.28
N LYS A 103 -3.71 5.61 -10.05
CA LYS A 103 -4.18 5.61 -11.45
C LYS A 103 -3.34 4.70 -12.31
N VAL A 104 -2.03 4.70 -12.10
CA VAL A 104 -1.13 3.79 -12.80
C VAL A 104 -1.49 2.33 -12.49
N ALA A 105 -1.73 2.03 -11.22
CA ALA A 105 -2.12 0.67 -10.81
C ALA A 105 -3.44 0.24 -11.44
N ASP A 106 -4.41 1.14 -11.50
CA ASP A 106 -5.71 0.86 -12.12
C ASP A 106 -5.56 0.57 -13.62
N ILE A 107 -4.70 1.33 -14.30
CA ILE A 107 -4.42 1.12 -15.72
C ILE A 107 -3.80 -0.25 -15.95
N LEU A 108 -2.84 -0.64 -15.09
CA LEU A 108 -2.21 -1.95 -15.17
C LEU A 108 -3.20 -3.09 -14.95
N LYS A 109 -4.12 -2.92 -14.02
CA LYS A 109 -5.16 -3.93 -13.77
C LYS A 109 -6.03 -4.19 -15.00
N LYS A 110 -6.23 -3.16 -15.82
CA LYS A 110 -7.00 -3.27 -17.05
C LYS A 110 -6.20 -3.86 -18.19
N GLY A 111 -4.93 -4.22 -17.96
CA GLY A 111 -4.08 -4.81 -18.98
C GLY A 111 -3.52 -3.83 -19.99
N ALA A 112 -3.64 -2.54 -19.73
CA ALA A 112 -3.13 -1.51 -20.63
C ALA A 112 -1.63 -1.30 -20.40
N SER A 113 -0.93 -0.93 -21.47
CA SER A 113 0.48 -0.54 -21.37
C SER A 113 0.58 0.85 -20.78
N ILE A 114 1.61 1.07 -19.98
CA ILE A 114 1.89 2.39 -19.42
C ILE A 114 2.83 3.13 -20.35
N THR A 115 2.37 4.28 -20.83
CA THR A 115 3.19 5.20 -21.63
C THR A 115 3.21 6.55 -20.92
N ILE A 116 4.11 7.42 -21.37
CA ILE A 116 4.17 8.78 -20.85
C ILE A 116 2.83 9.48 -21.06
N GLN A 117 2.20 9.26 -22.20
CA GLN A 117 0.90 9.84 -22.50
C GLN A 117 -0.18 9.32 -21.54
N THR A 118 -0.19 8.02 -21.25
CA THR A 118 -1.14 7.41 -20.32
C THR A 118 -1.05 8.06 -18.95
N VAL A 119 0.15 8.25 -18.46
CA VAL A 119 0.38 8.89 -17.16
C VAL A 119 -0.08 10.34 -17.20
N ALA A 120 0.20 11.06 -18.28
CA ALA A 120 -0.21 12.44 -18.45
C ALA A 120 -1.74 12.57 -18.45
N GLU A 121 -2.43 11.69 -19.15
CA GLU A 121 -3.89 11.67 -19.18
C GLU A 121 -4.48 11.42 -17.79
N ALA A 122 -3.91 10.49 -17.04
CA ALA A 122 -4.36 10.21 -15.68
C ALA A 122 -4.18 11.43 -14.78
N THR A 123 -3.06 12.13 -14.94
CA THR A 123 -2.78 13.34 -14.16
C THR A 123 -3.73 14.48 -14.53
N SER A 124 -4.00 14.65 -15.84
CA SER A 124 -4.92 15.69 -16.33
C SER A 124 -6.33 15.45 -15.81
N GLY A 125 -6.79 14.21 -15.82
CA GLY A 125 -8.10 13.86 -15.30
C GLY A 125 -8.27 14.22 -13.83
N LYS A 126 -7.19 14.19 -13.06
CA LYS A 126 -7.21 14.59 -11.66
C LYS A 126 -7.37 16.10 -11.49
N ILE A 127 -6.79 16.88 -12.40
CA ILE A 127 -6.82 18.34 -12.31
C ILE A 127 -8.23 18.89 -12.56
N ILE A 128 -8.98 18.23 -13.41
CA ILE A 128 -10.31 18.68 -13.79
C ILE A 128 -11.30 18.66 -12.63
N LYS A 129 -11.03 17.85 -11.65
CA LYS A 129 -11.88 17.79 -10.48
C LYS A 129 -11.54 18.85 -9.46
#